data_fc03f70c83a6ff5229f106af54088609
#
_entry.id   fc03f70c83a6ff5229f106af54088609
#
_cell.length_a   1.000
_cell.length_b   1.000
_cell.length_c   1.000
_cell.angle_alpha   90.00
_cell.angle_beta   90.00
_cell.angle_gamma   90.00
#
_symmetry.space_group_name_H-M   'P 1'
#
loop_
_entity.id
_entity.type
_entity.pdbx_description
1 polymer ?
#
loop_
_entity_poly.entity_id
_entity_poly.type
_entity_poly.pdbx_seq_one_letter_code
_entity_poly.pdbx_strand_id
1 'polypeptide(L)'
;PFGVNITVVSLEICESIRDLAGEYSGQMKLLCRGYEKKDLEQKFFVIAATDNEECNREISEYCRRERILVNVVDDKEKCSFYFPSLVKQGDIVAGFSSGGNSPALIKKLRQELQGQIPDYFGILNERLGQIRPQVKKAFPTEQQRKQYYDLVIHKSREQSGALSIQEMEELIHKGFTQS
;
A
#
# COMPACT_ATOMS: atom_id res chain seq x y z
N PRO A 1 -5.17 6.65 1.55
CA PRO A 1 -4.51 5.76 2.52
C PRO A 1 -2.97 5.87 2.52
N PHE A 2 -2.36 6.53 1.52
CA PHE A 2 -0.89 6.69 1.43
C PHE A 2 -0.43 8.15 1.58
N GLY A 3 -1.33 9.09 1.92
CA GLY A 3 -0.99 10.49 2.15
C GLY A 3 -0.49 11.25 0.91
N VAL A 4 -0.84 10.81 -0.29
CA VAL A 4 -0.44 11.44 -1.55
C VAL A 4 -1.42 12.52 -1.98
N ASN A 5 -0.92 13.59 -2.60
CA ASN A 5 -1.75 14.59 -3.26
C ASN A 5 -2.03 14.17 -4.70
N ILE A 6 -3.31 14.13 -5.07
CA ILE A 6 -3.77 13.67 -6.39
C ILE A 6 -4.38 14.85 -7.16
N THR A 7 -4.01 15.00 -8.42
CA THR A 7 -4.70 15.88 -9.37
C THR A 7 -5.33 15.00 -10.45
N VAL A 8 -6.65 15.05 -10.56
CA VAL A 8 -7.40 14.39 -11.64
C VAL A 8 -7.71 15.44 -12.69
N VAL A 9 -7.31 15.16 -13.94
CA VAL A 9 -7.61 15.99 -15.11
C VAL A 9 -8.38 15.15 -16.09
N SER A 10 -9.61 15.52 -16.39
CA SER A 10 -10.50 14.80 -17.33
C SER A 10 -11.56 15.74 -17.85
N LEU A 11 -12.02 15.52 -19.08
CA LEU A 11 -13.16 16.24 -19.67
C LEU A 11 -14.44 15.99 -18.88
N GLU A 12 -14.59 14.74 -18.38
CA GLU A 12 -15.71 14.33 -17.56
C GLU A 12 -15.17 13.65 -16.28
N ILE A 13 -15.78 13.93 -15.15
CA ILE A 13 -15.41 13.34 -13.85
C ILE A 13 -16.67 12.68 -13.28
N CYS A 14 -16.63 11.36 -13.11
CA CYS A 14 -17.74 10.60 -12.57
C CYS A 14 -18.01 10.92 -11.09
N GLU A 15 -19.23 10.63 -10.65
CA GLU A 15 -19.70 10.91 -9.28
C GLU A 15 -18.81 10.23 -8.22
N SER A 16 -18.44 8.97 -8.44
CA SER A 16 -17.58 8.24 -7.50
C SER A 16 -16.20 8.89 -7.26
N ILE A 17 -15.62 9.55 -8.25
CA ILE A 17 -14.38 10.33 -8.09
C ILE A 17 -14.65 11.64 -7.33
N ARG A 18 -15.81 12.26 -7.55
CA ARG A 18 -16.23 13.46 -6.80
C ARG A 18 -16.45 13.14 -5.32
N ASP A 19 -17.10 12.01 -5.03
CA ASP A 19 -17.33 11.52 -3.67
C ASP A 19 -15.99 11.27 -2.95
N LEU A 20 -15.06 10.58 -3.60
CA LEU A 20 -13.70 10.39 -3.08
C LEU A 20 -12.99 11.73 -2.82
N ALA A 21 -13.13 12.71 -3.70
CA ALA A 21 -12.53 14.01 -3.50
C ALA A 21 -13.14 14.75 -2.31
N GLY A 22 -14.43 14.54 -2.03
CA GLY A 22 -15.10 15.02 -0.82
C GLY A 22 -14.58 14.36 0.46
N GLU A 23 -14.41 13.04 0.43
CA GLU A 23 -13.86 12.25 1.54
C GLU A 23 -12.40 12.64 1.85
N TYR A 24 -11.58 12.85 0.81
CA TYR A 24 -10.16 13.22 0.93
C TYR A 24 -9.93 14.70 0.61
N SER A 25 -10.76 15.57 1.20
CA SER A 25 -10.68 17.01 0.98
C SER A 25 -9.29 17.55 1.33
N GLY A 26 -8.71 18.36 0.43
CA GLY A 26 -7.35 18.89 0.55
C GLY A 26 -6.24 17.99 -0.02
N GLN A 27 -6.51 16.71 -0.32
CA GLN A 27 -5.56 15.80 -0.98
C GLN A 27 -5.91 15.53 -2.45
N MET A 28 -7.16 15.78 -2.87
CA MET A 28 -7.59 15.59 -4.25
C MET A 28 -8.02 16.90 -4.89
N LYS A 29 -7.42 17.22 -6.04
CA LYS A 29 -7.80 18.33 -6.90
C LYS A 29 -8.43 17.79 -8.17
N LEU A 30 -9.63 18.27 -8.51
CA LEU A 30 -10.35 17.88 -9.72
C LEU A 30 -10.32 19.05 -10.73
N LEU A 31 -9.88 18.76 -11.96
CA LEU A 31 -9.84 19.72 -13.07
C LEU A 31 -10.66 19.16 -14.22
N CYS A 32 -11.88 19.69 -14.38
CA CYS A 32 -12.81 19.26 -15.45
C CYS A 32 -12.47 20.01 -16.75
N ARG A 33 -11.44 19.57 -17.44
CA ARG A 33 -10.93 20.11 -18.72
C ARG A 33 -10.02 19.08 -19.40
N GLY A 34 -9.65 19.38 -20.63
CA GLY A 34 -8.62 18.63 -21.34
C GLY A 34 -7.25 18.73 -20.63
N TYR A 35 -6.44 17.69 -20.84
CA TYR A 35 -5.07 17.64 -20.39
C TYR A 35 -4.22 18.77 -21.01
N GLU A 36 -3.32 19.33 -20.23
CA GLU A 36 -2.31 20.26 -20.67
C GLU A 36 -0.94 19.80 -20.14
N LYS A 37 0.12 20.02 -20.92
CA LYS A 37 1.48 19.60 -20.58
C LYS A 37 1.96 20.07 -19.19
N LYS A 38 1.54 21.27 -18.76
CA LYS A 38 1.83 21.80 -17.43
C LYS A 38 1.26 20.94 -16.29
N ASP A 39 0.26 20.10 -16.57
CA ASP A 39 -0.31 19.21 -15.55
C ASP A 39 0.67 18.11 -15.10
N LEU A 40 1.71 17.85 -15.89
CA LEU A 40 2.76 16.88 -15.57
C LEU A 40 3.90 17.50 -14.77
N GLU A 41 4.00 18.81 -14.72
CA GLU A 41 5.11 19.50 -14.04
C GLU A 41 5.08 19.21 -12.54
N GLN A 42 6.24 18.93 -11.95
CA GLN A 42 6.44 18.64 -10.54
C GLN A 42 5.63 17.43 -10.02
N LYS A 43 5.26 16.50 -10.90
CA LYS A 43 4.62 15.24 -10.50
C LYS A 43 5.66 14.18 -10.19
N PHE A 44 5.41 13.41 -9.14
CA PHE A 44 6.23 12.25 -8.78
C PHE A 44 5.92 11.07 -9.69
N PHE A 45 4.64 10.83 -9.95
CA PHE A 45 4.19 9.86 -10.94
C PHE A 45 2.90 10.31 -11.63
N VAL A 46 2.64 9.72 -12.78
CA VAL A 46 1.49 10.00 -13.64
C VAL A 46 0.81 8.69 -14.03
N ILE A 47 -0.53 8.70 -14.05
CA ILE A 47 -1.34 7.66 -14.65
C ILE A 47 -2.03 8.28 -15.85
N ALA A 48 -1.72 7.78 -17.06
CA ALA A 48 -2.41 8.14 -18.29
C ALA A 48 -3.49 7.08 -18.58
N ALA A 49 -4.74 7.49 -18.54
CA ALA A 49 -5.90 6.63 -18.72
C ALA A 49 -6.90 7.28 -19.68
N THR A 50 -6.40 7.91 -20.77
CA THR A 50 -7.27 8.52 -21.78
C THR A 50 -7.59 7.51 -22.89
N ASP A 51 -8.67 7.73 -23.61
CA ASP A 51 -9.05 7.00 -24.83
C ASP A 51 -8.28 7.46 -26.09
N ASN A 52 -7.40 8.48 -25.95
CA ASN A 52 -6.59 9.02 -27.03
C ASN A 52 -5.16 8.47 -26.94
N GLU A 53 -4.81 7.53 -27.81
CA GLU A 53 -3.49 6.90 -27.86
C GLU A 53 -2.34 7.88 -28.08
N GLU A 54 -2.57 8.92 -28.91
CA GLU A 54 -1.58 9.95 -29.17
C GLU A 54 -1.28 10.77 -27.92
N CYS A 55 -2.34 11.19 -27.19
CA CYS A 55 -2.21 11.87 -25.91
C CYS A 55 -1.44 11.01 -24.89
N ASN A 56 -1.78 9.71 -24.78
CA ASN A 56 -1.09 8.77 -23.90
C ASN A 56 0.38 8.60 -24.28
N ARG A 57 0.71 8.61 -25.58
CA ARG A 57 2.08 8.55 -26.07
C ARG A 57 2.86 9.81 -25.69
N GLU A 58 2.32 10.99 -25.94
CA GLU A 58 2.95 12.26 -25.59
C GLU A 58 3.23 12.37 -24.08
N ILE A 59 2.26 11.96 -23.24
CA ILE A 59 2.41 11.93 -21.79
C ILE A 59 3.56 10.99 -21.40
N SER A 60 3.62 9.78 -21.96
CA SER A 60 4.67 8.81 -21.68
C SER A 60 6.06 9.34 -22.07
N GLU A 61 6.21 9.89 -23.27
CA GLU A 61 7.47 10.45 -23.77
C GLU A 61 7.94 11.63 -22.89
N TYR A 62 7.03 12.53 -22.54
CA TYR A 62 7.33 13.63 -21.64
C TYR A 62 7.79 13.13 -20.27
N CYS A 63 7.03 12.22 -19.64
CA CYS A 63 7.36 11.69 -18.33
C CYS A 63 8.72 10.97 -18.32
N ARG A 64 9.03 10.18 -19.36
CA ARG A 64 10.32 9.52 -19.47
C ARG A 64 11.48 10.51 -19.59
N ARG A 65 11.33 11.57 -20.37
CA ARG A 65 12.35 12.62 -20.53
C ARG A 65 12.58 13.37 -19.22
N GLU A 66 11.51 13.71 -18.50
CA GLU A 66 11.57 14.44 -17.23
C GLU A 66 11.80 13.51 -16.01
N ARG A 67 12.00 12.19 -16.22
CA ARG A 67 12.20 11.18 -15.17
C ARG A 67 11.03 11.08 -14.18
N ILE A 68 9.81 11.31 -14.65
CA ILE A 68 8.56 11.10 -13.93
C ILE A 68 8.12 9.66 -14.14
N LEU A 69 7.73 8.96 -13.09
CA LEU A 69 7.18 7.62 -13.22
C LEU A 69 5.83 7.70 -13.96
N VAL A 70 5.65 6.85 -14.98
CA VAL A 70 4.41 6.84 -15.76
C VAL A 70 3.86 5.43 -15.90
N ASN A 71 2.54 5.31 -15.68
CA ASN A 71 1.75 4.13 -16.01
C ASN A 71 0.69 4.54 -17.04
N VAL A 72 0.72 3.91 -18.20
CA VAL A 72 -0.30 4.07 -19.25
C VAL A 72 -1.21 2.85 -19.16
N VAL A 73 -2.50 3.09 -18.96
CA VAL A 73 -3.48 2.01 -18.81
C VAL A 73 -3.57 1.24 -20.14
N ASP A 74 -3.56 -0.08 -20.04
CA ASP A 74 -3.62 -1.04 -21.15
C ASP A 74 -2.47 -0.95 -22.17
N ASP A 75 -1.39 -0.19 -21.89
CA ASP A 75 -0.23 -0.08 -22.77
C ASP A 75 1.10 -0.30 -22.00
N LYS A 76 1.58 -1.53 -22.06
CA LYS A 76 2.80 -1.95 -21.36
C LYS A 76 4.05 -1.23 -21.86
N GLU A 77 4.16 -0.99 -23.15
CA GLU A 77 5.36 -0.39 -23.77
C GLU A 77 5.56 1.07 -23.35
N LYS A 78 4.45 1.75 -23.05
CA LYS A 78 4.45 3.14 -22.62
C LYS A 78 4.62 3.32 -21.11
N CYS A 79 4.62 2.24 -20.32
CA CYS A 79 4.82 2.30 -18.87
C CYS A 79 6.31 2.37 -18.51
N SER A 80 6.65 3.14 -17.48
CA SER A 80 7.94 3.08 -16.79
C SER A 80 7.84 2.36 -15.44
N PHE A 81 6.61 2.17 -14.93
CA PHE A 81 6.37 1.37 -13.75
C PHE A 81 4.94 0.78 -13.76
N TYR A 82 4.72 -0.27 -12.97
CA TYR A 82 3.42 -0.91 -12.84
C TYR A 82 2.91 -0.79 -11.41
N PHE A 83 1.64 -0.37 -11.26
CA PHE A 83 0.98 -0.44 -9.98
C PHE A 83 0.76 -1.91 -9.59
N PRO A 84 1.25 -2.35 -8.43
CA PRO A 84 0.92 -3.66 -7.92
C PRO A 84 -0.54 -3.71 -7.48
N SER A 85 -1.16 -4.87 -7.59
CA SER A 85 -2.42 -5.16 -6.90
C SER A 85 -2.15 -5.31 -5.41
N LEU A 86 -2.82 -4.55 -4.56
CA LEU A 86 -2.53 -4.48 -3.13
C LEU A 86 -3.54 -5.26 -2.30
N VAL A 87 -3.04 -5.95 -1.27
CA VAL A 87 -3.80 -6.37 -0.09
C VAL A 87 -3.34 -5.50 1.07
N LYS A 88 -4.29 -4.89 1.78
CA LYS A 88 -4.00 -4.03 2.92
C LYS A 88 -4.78 -4.50 4.15
N GLN A 89 -4.06 -4.59 5.29
CA GLN A 89 -4.63 -4.89 6.59
C GLN A 89 -3.99 -3.99 7.65
N GLY A 90 -4.66 -2.88 7.98
CA GLY A 90 -4.04 -1.79 8.74
C GLY A 90 -2.84 -1.22 7.96
N ASP A 91 -1.66 -1.17 8.59
CA ASP A 91 -0.42 -0.71 7.95
C ASP A 91 0.35 -1.83 7.23
N ILE A 92 -0.11 -3.09 7.33
CA ILE A 92 0.46 -4.19 6.57
C ILE A 92 0.00 -4.06 5.12
N VAL A 93 0.96 -4.05 4.19
CA VAL A 93 0.69 -3.98 2.75
C VAL A 93 1.46 -5.10 2.05
N ALA A 94 0.75 -5.89 1.25
CA ALA A 94 1.35 -6.84 0.32
C ALA A 94 1.02 -6.44 -1.12
N GLY A 95 2.04 -6.41 -1.99
CA GLY A 95 1.90 -6.03 -3.39
C GLY A 95 2.18 -7.20 -4.33
N PHE A 96 1.34 -7.38 -5.35
CA PHE A 96 1.46 -8.44 -6.35
C PHE A 96 1.53 -7.84 -7.74
N SER A 97 2.52 -8.25 -8.53
CA SER A 97 2.68 -7.80 -9.91
C SER A 97 3.10 -8.97 -10.80
N SER A 98 2.61 -8.99 -12.02
CA SER A 98 3.07 -9.90 -13.08
C SER A 98 3.99 -9.21 -14.10
N GLY A 99 4.43 -7.98 -13.80
CA GLY A 99 5.15 -7.17 -14.79
C GLY A 99 4.32 -6.85 -16.04
N GLY A 100 2.99 -6.70 -15.86
CA GLY A 100 2.06 -6.42 -16.97
C GLY A 100 1.66 -7.62 -17.81
N ASN A 101 2.13 -8.86 -17.50
CA ASN A 101 1.85 -10.03 -18.34
C ASN A 101 0.46 -10.63 -18.11
N SER A 102 -0.04 -10.65 -16.87
CA SER A 102 -1.33 -11.29 -16.56
C SER A 102 -2.06 -10.60 -15.40
N PRO A 103 -2.81 -9.53 -15.65
CA PRO A 103 -3.63 -8.88 -14.64
C PRO A 103 -4.66 -9.83 -14.00
N ALA A 104 -5.23 -10.75 -14.80
CA ALA A 104 -6.22 -11.73 -14.33
C ALA A 104 -5.63 -12.69 -13.28
N LEU A 105 -4.40 -13.21 -13.51
CA LEU A 105 -3.70 -14.06 -12.55
C LEU A 105 -3.44 -13.31 -11.24
N ILE A 106 -2.98 -12.07 -11.34
CA ILE A 106 -2.70 -11.24 -10.17
C ILE A 106 -3.96 -10.93 -9.36
N LYS A 107 -5.08 -10.65 -10.03
CA LYS A 107 -6.38 -10.45 -9.39
C LYS A 107 -6.81 -11.69 -8.59
N LYS A 108 -6.68 -12.88 -9.19
CA LYS A 108 -7.01 -14.15 -8.54
C LYS A 108 -6.09 -14.40 -7.33
N LEU A 109 -4.78 -14.28 -7.51
CA LEU A 109 -3.79 -14.46 -6.44
C LEU A 109 -4.05 -13.49 -5.28
N ARG A 110 -4.34 -12.22 -5.57
CA ARG A 110 -4.71 -11.23 -4.54
C ARG A 110 -5.94 -11.68 -3.74
N GLN A 111 -6.99 -12.16 -4.42
CA GLN A 111 -8.21 -12.62 -3.76
C GLN A 111 -7.96 -13.83 -2.85
N GLU A 112 -7.17 -14.80 -3.32
CA GLU A 112 -6.80 -15.99 -2.54
C GLU A 112 -6.00 -15.62 -1.29
N LEU A 113 -5.01 -14.75 -1.42
CA LEU A 113 -4.13 -14.36 -0.32
C LEU A 113 -4.78 -13.36 0.65
N GLN A 114 -5.71 -12.54 0.17
CA GLN A 114 -6.47 -11.62 1.03
C GLN A 114 -7.25 -12.38 2.11
N GLY A 115 -7.85 -13.53 1.75
CA GLY A 115 -8.55 -14.39 2.70
C GLY A 115 -7.64 -15.14 3.69
N GLN A 116 -6.34 -15.20 3.42
CA GLN A 116 -5.36 -15.87 4.28
C GLN A 116 -4.69 -14.91 5.30
N ILE A 117 -4.85 -13.61 5.14
CA ILE A 117 -4.34 -12.62 6.11
C ILE A 117 -5.43 -12.35 7.13
N PRO A 118 -5.26 -12.78 8.40
CA PRO A 118 -6.27 -12.57 9.42
C PRO A 118 -6.51 -11.09 9.70
N ASP A 119 -7.76 -10.71 9.93
CA ASP A 119 -8.14 -9.31 10.17
C ASP A 119 -7.42 -8.69 11.37
N TYR A 120 -7.15 -9.49 12.40
CA TYR A 120 -6.44 -9.02 13.59
C TYR A 120 -4.96 -8.69 13.36
N PHE A 121 -4.37 -9.06 12.20
CA PHE A 121 -2.94 -8.77 11.93
C PHE A 121 -2.66 -7.27 11.85
N GLY A 122 -3.60 -6.46 11.38
CA GLY A 122 -3.45 -4.99 11.40
C GLY A 122 -3.31 -4.46 12.84
N ILE A 123 -4.19 -4.92 13.73
CA ILE A 123 -4.15 -4.57 15.16
C ILE A 123 -2.89 -5.09 15.83
N LEU A 124 -2.50 -6.33 15.52
CA LEU A 124 -1.27 -6.94 16.04
C LEU A 124 -0.04 -6.12 15.64
N ASN A 125 0.05 -5.72 14.37
CA ASN A 125 1.16 -4.91 13.86
C ASN A 125 1.28 -3.56 14.59
N GLU A 126 0.16 -2.88 14.81
CA GLU A 126 0.14 -1.63 15.57
C GLU A 126 0.64 -1.82 17.00
N ARG A 127 0.14 -2.85 17.71
CA ARG A 127 0.55 -3.18 19.08
C ARG A 127 2.01 -3.58 19.17
N LEU A 128 2.52 -4.34 18.19
CA LEU A 128 3.94 -4.67 18.10
C LEU A 128 4.81 -3.41 17.92
N GLY A 129 4.32 -2.43 17.18
CA GLY A 129 4.97 -1.12 17.07
C GLY A 129 5.03 -0.38 18.40
N GLN A 130 3.92 -0.36 19.15
CA GLN A 130 3.81 0.30 20.46
C GLN A 130 4.72 -0.33 21.51
N ILE A 131 4.80 -1.67 21.58
CA ILE A 131 5.62 -2.39 22.58
C ILE A 131 7.12 -2.41 22.23
N ARG A 132 7.50 -2.08 21.00
CA ARG A 132 8.87 -2.20 20.48
C ARG A 132 9.95 -1.53 21.35
N PRO A 133 9.74 -0.33 21.93
CA PRO A 133 10.74 0.29 22.81
C PRO A 133 11.02 -0.55 24.07
N GLN A 134 9.98 -1.13 24.67
CA GLN A 134 10.10 -1.98 25.86
C GLN A 134 10.83 -3.28 25.53
N VAL A 135 10.50 -3.92 24.39
CA VAL A 135 11.16 -5.13 23.87
C VAL A 135 12.66 -4.87 23.66
N LYS A 136 13.03 -3.73 23.06
CA LYS A 136 14.43 -3.37 22.84
C LYS A 136 15.18 -3.20 24.15
N LYS A 137 14.53 -2.67 25.20
CA LYS A 137 15.13 -2.50 26.54
C LYS A 137 15.29 -3.83 27.26
N ALA A 138 14.31 -4.72 27.17
CA ALA A 138 14.30 -6.01 27.86
C ALA A 138 15.20 -7.05 27.19
N PHE A 139 15.30 -7.02 25.85
CA PHE A 139 16.03 -8.01 25.06
C PHE A 139 17.13 -7.35 24.21
N PRO A 140 18.37 -7.30 24.73
CA PRO A 140 19.48 -6.60 24.06
C PRO A 140 19.85 -7.19 22.70
N THR A 141 19.77 -8.53 22.53
CA THR A 141 20.18 -9.20 21.29
C THR A 141 19.04 -9.30 20.28
N GLU A 142 19.40 -9.33 18.99
CA GLU A 142 18.44 -9.51 17.91
C GLU A 142 17.73 -10.86 18.01
N GLN A 143 18.46 -11.91 18.36
CA GLN A 143 17.92 -13.26 18.53
C GLN A 143 16.83 -13.31 19.60
N GLN A 144 17.06 -12.70 20.76
CA GLN A 144 16.04 -12.63 21.83
C GLN A 144 14.79 -11.89 21.39
N ARG A 145 14.95 -10.75 20.69
CA ARG A 145 13.82 -9.98 20.15
C ARG A 145 13.03 -10.78 19.13
N LYS A 146 13.73 -11.52 18.25
CA LYS A 146 13.08 -12.41 17.29
C LYS A 146 12.25 -13.47 18.01
N GLN A 147 12.82 -14.17 18.97
CA GLN A 147 12.11 -15.19 19.76
C GLN A 147 10.86 -14.61 20.44
N TYR A 148 10.97 -13.41 21.02
CA TYR A 148 9.83 -12.72 21.61
C TYR A 148 8.72 -12.44 20.57
N TYR A 149 9.06 -11.86 19.42
CA TYR A 149 8.07 -11.59 18.38
C TYR A 149 7.45 -12.86 17.81
N ASP A 150 8.24 -13.90 17.60
CA ASP A 150 7.73 -15.20 17.14
C ASP A 150 6.72 -15.78 18.15
N LEU A 151 7.00 -15.67 19.45
CA LEU A 151 6.10 -16.11 20.51
C LEU A 151 4.79 -15.31 20.51
N VAL A 152 4.86 -13.98 20.40
CA VAL A 152 3.67 -13.10 20.35
C VAL A 152 2.81 -13.43 19.14
N ILE A 153 3.42 -13.61 17.96
CA ILE A 153 2.72 -13.98 16.75
C ILE A 153 2.06 -15.36 16.89
N HIS A 154 2.79 -16.33 17.44
CA HIS A 154 2.26 -17.69 17.65
C HIS A 154 1.04 -17.69 18.57
N LYS A 155 1.14 -17.05 19.74
CA LYS A 155 0.01 -16.93 20.68
C LYS A 155 -1.19 -16.18 20.10
N SER A 156 -0.95 -15.12 19.31
CA SER A 156 -2.01 -14.40 18.61
C SER A 156 -2.73 -15.29 17.59
N ARG A 157 -2.01 -16.21 16.93
CA ARG A 157 -2.61 -17.20 16.03
C ARG A 157 -3.43 -18.25 16.77
N GLU A 158 -2.93 -18.76 17.89
CA GLU A 158 -3.63 -19.77 18.71
C GLU A 158 -4.99 -19.25 19.20
N GLN A 159 -5.06 -17.99 19.65
CA GLN A 159 -6.34 -17.38 20.08
C GLN A 159 -7.16 -16.74 18.94
N SER A 160 -6.68 -16.84 17.69
CA SER A 160 -7.31 -16.19 16.54
C SER A 160 -7.57 -14.68 16.74
N GLY A 161 -6.67 -14.00 17.45
CA GLY A 161 -6.81 -12.59 17.82
C GLY A 161 -5.48 -11.96 18.22
N ALA A 162 -5.39 -10.63 18.10
CA ALA A 162 -4.18 -9.91 18.52
C ALA A 162 -4.06 -9.90 20.05
N LEU A 163 -2.91 -10.31 20.58
CA LEU A 163 -2.59 -10.12 22.01
C LEU A 163 -2.72 -8.64 22.40
N SER A 164 -3.26 -8.36 23.58
CA SER A 164 -3.27 -7.03 24.17
C SER A 164 -1.87 -6.56 24.54
N ILE A 165 -1.69 -5.27 24.72
CA ILE A 165 -0.42 -4.70 25.19
C ILE A 165 -0.03 -5.30 26.57
N GLN A 166 -1.01 -5.46 27.47
CA GLN A 166 -0.79 -6.03 28.79
C GLN A 166 -0.27 -7.48 28.71
N GLU A 167 -0.87 -8.33 27.87
CA GLU A 167 -0.40 -9.71 27.66
C GLU A 167 1.03 -9.74 27.08
N MET A 168 1.34 -8.80 26.18
CA MET A 168 2.69 -8.66 25.63
C MET A 168 3.71 -8.22 26.69
N GLU A 169 3.34 -7.30 27.60
CA GLU A 169 4.16 -6.86 28.71
C GLU A 169 4.41 -8.01 29.69
N GLU A 170 3.41 -8.80 30.01
CA GLU A 170 3.56 -10.00 30.83
C GLU A 170 4.56 -11.00 30.24
N LEU A 171 4.57 -11.16 28.91
CA LEU A 171 5.55 -12.02 28.22
C LEU A 171 6.98 -11.45 28.33
N ILE A 172 7.15 -10.13 28.37
CA ILE A 172 8.45 -9.51 28.62
C ILE A 172 8.93 -9.85 30.05
N HIS A 173 8.04 -9.74 31.05
CA HIS A 173 8.38 -9.99 32.45
C HIS A 173 8.64 -11.47 32.78
N LYS A 174 7.91 -12.39 32.16
CA LYS A 174 8.08 -13.84 32.34
C LYS A 174 9.39 -14.36 31.74
N GLY A 175 10.02 -13.60 30.83
CA GLY A 175 11.19 -14.04 30.09
C GLY A 175 10.89 -15.29 29.22
N PHE A 176 11.94 -15.80 28.53
CA PHE A 176 11.82 -17.07 27.81
C PHE A 176 11.98 -18.25 28.79
N THR A 177 11.02 -18.45 29.68
CA THR A 177 10.95 -19.73 30.39
C THR A 177 10.50 -20.75 29.35
N GLN A 178 11.45 -21.57 28.91
CA GLN A 178 11.21 -22.72 28.03
C GLN A 178 10.14 -23.61 28.66
N SER A 179 9.06 -23.82 27.94
CA SER A 179 8.20 -24.99 28.09
C SER A 179 8.61 -25.99 27.04
#